data_5a121ecccd9f2ad3e2fedf0b0e292572
#
_entry.id   5a121ecccd9f2ad3e2fedf0b0e292572
#
_cell.length_a   1.000
_cell.length_b   1.000
_cell.length_c   1.000
_cell.angle_alpha   90.00
_cell.angle_beta   90.00
_cell.angle_gamma   90.00
#
_symmetry.space_group_name_H-M   'P 1'
#
loop_
_entity.id
_entity.type
_entity.pdbx_description
1 polymer ?
#
loop_
_entity_poly.entity_id
_entity_poly.type
_entity_poly.pdbx_seq_one_letter_code
_entity_poly.pdbx_strand_id
1 'polypeptide(L)'
;MRIEKLRTEHGVKIEWVHFPLHPDTPVEGGRSLADLFAGRNLDRRAMHAQMKARMDAEGLPYGERTMTYNSRLAQELGKWADTQPGGEALHDALFRAYFVDARDISQPAVLLEIAERVGLPVDDARQVLEQRSFKAAVDADWALSRRYGVTGVPTFVAGRHGVVGAQPYEVLEQLVREATAPGDAGA
;
A
#
# COMPACT_ATOMS: atom_id res chain seq x y z
N MET A 1 -6.20 -13.32 -4.24
CA MET A 1 -5.25 -12.32 -4.83
C MET A 1 -3.95 -13.00 -5.23
N ARG A 2 -3.17 -12.41 -6.17
CA ARG A 2 -1.91 -13.02 -6.67
C ARG A 2 -0.88 -13.24 -5.58
N ILE A 3 -0.73 -12.29 -4.65
CA ILE A 3 0.19 -12.39 -3.51
C ILE A 3 -0.21 -13.52 -2.56
N GLU A 4 -1.48 -13.69 -2.27
CA GLU A 4 -1.98 -14.79 -1.44
C GLU A 4 -1.68 -16.16 -2.08
N LYS A 5 -1.80 -16.23 -3.40
CA LYS A 5 -1.45 -17.44 -4.14
C LYS A 5 0.04 -17.76 -4.02
N LEU A 6 0.92 -16.75 -4.18
CA LEU A 6 2.38 -16.94 -3.97
C LEU A 6 2.69 -17.42 -2.55
N ARG A 7 2.07 -16.81 -1.53
CA ARG A 7 2.26 -17.20 -0.13
C ARG A 7 1.88 -18.66 0.09
N THR A 8 0.75 -19.08 -0.46
CA THR A 8 0.23 -20.45 -0.29
C THR A 8 1.03 -21.48 -1.09
N GLU A 9 1.40 -21.18 -2.32
CA GLU A 9 2.05 -22.15 -3.22
C GLU A 9 3.56 -22.25 -3.02
N HIS A 10 4.22 -21.16 -2.63
CA HIS A 10 5.68 -21.09 -2.50
C HIS A 10 6.18 -20.89 -1.06
N GLY A 11 5.27 -20.75 -0.07
CA GLY A 11 5.64 -20.55 1.33
C GLY A 11 6.41 -19.25 1.60
N VAL A 12 6.31 -18.27 0.72
CA VAL A 12 7.05 -17.00 0.87
C VAL A 12 6.45 -16.14 1.98
N LYS A 13 7.31 -15.48 2.74
CA LYS A 13 6.90 -14.44 3.67
C LYS A 13 6.77 -13.12 2.93
N ILE A 14 5.63 -12.46 3.09
CA ILE A 14 5.40 -11.12 2.54
C ILE A 14 5.75 -10.09 3.60
N GLU A 15 6.57 -9.12 3.24
CA GLU A 15 6.88 -7.95 4.05
C GLU A 15 6.39 -6.70 3.33
N TRP A 16 5.58 -5.90 4.02
CA TRP A 16 5.07 -4.63 3.49
C TRP A 16 6.07 -3.51 3.74
N VAL A 17 6.48 -2.86 2.66
CA VAL A 17 7.36 -1.68 2.69
C VAL A 17 6.59 -0.48 2.16
N HIS A 18 6.43 0.54 2.97
CA HIS A 18 5.70 1.74 2.58
C HIS A 18 6.51 2.62 1.63
N PHE A 19 5.80 3.22 0.66
CA PHE A 19 6.39 4.07 -0.36
C PHE A 19 5.73 5.47 -0.37
N PRO A 20 6.52 6.56 -0.45
CA PRO A 20 6.01 7.93 -0.48
C PRO A 20 5.56 8.33 -1.90
N LEU A 21 4.41 7.85 -2.36
CA LEU A 21 3.95 8.12 -3.73
C LEU A 21 3.67 9.62 -3.98
N HIS A 22 3.04 10.29 -3.01
CA HIS A 22 2.72 11.73 -3.04
C HIS A 22 2.98 12.34 -1.65
N PRO A 23 4.25 12.45 -1.21
CA PRO A 23 4.58 12.87 0.17
C PRO A 23 4.18 14.32 0.47
N ASP A 24 4.09 15.15 -0.57
CA ASP A 24 3.74 16.58 -0.47
C ASP A 24 2.23 16.84 -0.49
N THR A 25 1.40 15.79 -0.42
CA THR A 25 -0.05 15.98 -0.27
C THR A 25 -0.32 16.64 1.09
N PRO A 26 -1.07 17.76 1.13
CA PRO A 26 -1.42 18.42 2.39
C PRO A 26 -2.07 17.45 3.38
N VAL A 27 -1.75 17.58 4.66
CA VAL A 27 -2.37 16.78 5.73
C VAL A 27 -3.83 17.17 5.89
N GLU A 28 -4.11 18.49 5.84
CA GLU A 28 -5.48 19.00 5.91
C GLU A 28 -6.08 19.12 4.51
N GLY A 29 -7.27 18.55 4.34
CA GLY A 29 -8.08 18.65 3.12
C GLY A 29 -7.54 17.88 1.91
N GLY A 30 -6.33 17.36 1.96
CA GLY A 30 -5.73 16.63 0.85
C GLY A 30 -5.47 17.49 -0.40
N ARG A 31 -5.52 16.86 -1.59
CA ARG A 31 -5.39 17.51 -2.90
C ARG A 31 -6.40 16.92 -3.87
N SER A 32 -7.01 17.75 -4.72
CA SER A 32 -7.87 17.22 -5.78
C SER A 32 -7.04 16.44 -6.81
N LEU A 33 -7.62 15.39 -7.38
CA LEU A 33 -6.97 14.68 -8.50
C LEU A 33 -6.85 15.58 -9.74
N ALA A 34 -7.69 16.60 -9.84
CA ALA A 34 -7.58 17.62 -10.89
C ALA A 34 -6.27 18.40 -10.75
N ASP A 35 -5.96 18.87 -9.53
CA ASP A 35 -4.74 19.64 -9.27
C ASP A 35 -3.50 18.76 -9.29
N LEU A 36 -3.61 17.50 -8.79
CA LEU A 36 -2.50 16.54 -8.82
C LEU A 36 -2.01 16.25 -10.25
N PHE A 37 -2.94 16.21 -11.20
CA PHE A 37 -2.65 15.96 -12.62
C PHE A 37 -2.71 17.22 -13.48
N ALA A 38 -2.77 18.41 -12.89
CA ALA A 38 -2.75 19.67 -13.62
C ALA A 38 -1.50 19.76 -14.54
N GLY A 39 -1.70 20.23 -15.75
CA GLY A 39 -0.62 20.36 -16.76
C GLY A 39 -0.20 19.04 -17.42
N ARG A 40 -0.75 17.90 -17.01
CA ARG A 40 -0.56 16.63 -17.72
C ARG A 40 -1.76 16.40 -18.64
N ASN A 41 -1.49 16.14 -19.92
CA ASN A 41 -2.54 15.84 -20.90
C ASN A 41 -3.07 14.40 -20.67
N LEU A 42 -3.80 14.20 -19.56
CA LEU A 42 -4.32 12.89 -19.14
C LEU A 42 -5.85 12.90 -19.17
N ASP A 43 -6.43 11.95 -19.88
CA ASP A 43 -7.87 11.67 -19.80
C ASP A 43 -8.17 10.88 -18.51
N ARG A 44 -8.61 11.61 -17.48
CA ARG A 44 -8.95 11.01 -16.16
C ARG A 44 -10.10 10.02 -16.24
N ARG A 45 -11.07 10.24 -17.15
CA ARG A 45 -12.19 9.30 -17.33
C ARG A 45 -11.70 7.99 -17.92
N ALA A 46 -10.86 8.06 -18.95
CA ALA A 46 -10.24 6.87 -19.55
C ALA A 46 -9.35 6.14 -18.55
N MET A 47 -8.55 6.84 -17.75
CA MET A 47 -7.72 6.24 -16.68
C MET A 47 -8.57 5.54 -15.62
N HIS A 48 -9.66 6.17 -15.16
CA HIS A 48 -10.58 5.56 -14.19
C HIS A 48 -11.25 4.32 -14.79
N ALA A 49 -11.78 4.40 -16.00
CA ALA A 49 -12.41 3.28 -16.68
C ALA A 49 -11.44 2.10 -16.88
N GLN A 50 -10.18 2.38 -17.24
CA GLN A 50 -9.16 1.35 -17.39
C GLN A 50 -8.82 0.68 -16.04
N MET A 51 -8.69 1.47 -14.97
CA MET A 51 -8.43 0.92 -13.63
C MET A 51 -9.62 0.09 -13.16
N LYS A 52 -10.85 0.60 -13.33
CA LYS A 52 -12.05 -0.14 -12.97
C LYS A 52 -12.13 -1.48 -13.71
N ALA A 53 -11.89 -1.50 -15.00
CA ALA A 53 -11.89 -2.74 -15.79
C ALA A 53 -10.85 -3.77 -15.29
N ARG A 54 -9.67 -3.31 -14.88
CA ARG A 54 -8.63 -4.17 -14.27
C ARG A 54 -9.08 -4.73 -12.93
N MET A 55 -9.68 -3.89 -12.08
CA MET A 55 -10.19 -4.31 -10.76
C MET A 55 -11.36 -5.29 -10.91
N ASP A 56 -12.29 -5.03 -11.83
CA ASP A 56 -13.41 -5.94 -12.13
C ASP A 56 -12.91 -7.31 -12.62
N ALA A 57 -11.87 -7.34 -13.46
CA ALA A 57 -11.26 -8.59 -13.93
C ALA A 57 -10.62 -9.42 -12.80
N GLU A 58 -10.20 -8.78 -11.71
CA GLU A 58 -9.67 -9.44 -10.51
C GLU A 58 -10.76 -9.70 -9.43
N GLY A 59 -12.02 -9.36 -9.70
CA GLY A 59 -13.12 -9.46 -8.74
C GLY A 59 -13.00 -8.50 -7.56
N LEU A 60 -12.28 -7.38 -7.74
CA LEU A 60 -12.02 -6.40 -6.71
C LEU A 60 -12.92 -5.17 -6.87
N PRO A 61 -13.50 -4.64 -5.79
CA PRO A 61 -14.27 -3.40 -5.86
C PRO A 61 -13.36 -2.20 -6.13
N TYR A 62 -13.88 -1.24 -6.89
CA TYR A 62 -13.20 0.03 -7.16
C TYR A 62 -14.22 1.16 -7.27
N GLY A 63 -14.10 2.17 -6.41
CA GLY A 63 -14.97 3.32 -6.35
C GLY A 63 -14.45 4.50 -7.17
N GLU A 64 -15.26 5.54 -7.24
CA GLU A 64 -14.89 6.82 -7.82
C GLU A 64 -14.42 7.77 -6.72
N ARG A 65 -13.24 8.36 -6.89
CA ARG A 65 -12.71 9.36 -6.00
C ARG A 65 -12.22 10.58 -6.77
N THR A 66 -12.34 11.74 -6.15
CA THR A 66 -11.92 13.03 -6.71
C THR A 66 -10.72 13.63 -5.96
N MET A 67 -10.39 13.06 -4.80
CA MET A 67 -9.35 13.54 -3.90
C MET A 67 -8.24 12.50 -3.71
N THR A 68 -7.05 12.99 -3.37
CA THR A 68 -5.97 12.21 -2.76
C THR A 68 -5.64 12.82 -1.41
N TYR A 69 -5.35 11.99 -0.43
CA TYR A 69 -5.08 12.37 0.95
C TYR A 69 -3.68 11.97 1.37
N ASN A 70 -3.15 12.67 2.36
CA ASN A 70 -1.85 12.30 2.93
C ASN A 70 -1.96 10.95 3.64
N SER A 71 -1.17 9.99 3.21
CA SER A 71 -1.22 8.62 3.71
C SER A 71 -0.25 8.35 4.87
N ARG A 72 0.46 9.37 5.35
CA ARG A 72 1.52 9.17 6.33
C ARG A 72 1.05 8.49 7.62
N LEU A 73 -0.03 8.96 8.22
CA LEU A 73 -0.61 8.37 9.43
C LEU A 73 -1.13 6.95 9.20
N ALA A 74 -1.76 6.71 8.03
CA ALA A 74 -2.22 5.38 7.66
C ALA A 74 -1.05 4.40 7.53
N GLN A 75 0.09 4.82 6.99
CA GLN A 75 1.31 4.01 6.90
C GLN A 75 1.88 3.69 8.29
N GLU A 76 1.92 4.66 9.20
CA GLU A 76 2.39 4.44 10.58
C GLU A 76 1.49 3.46 11.33
N LEU A 77 0.17 3.60 11.17
CA LEU A 77 -0.79 2.65 11.74
C LEU A 77 -0.64 1.26 11.12
N GLY A 78 -0.38 1.15 9.80
CA GLY A 78 -0.09 -0.10 9.13
C GLY A 78 1.13 -0.82 9.70
N LYS A 79 2.24 -0.09 9.92
CA LYS A 79 3.45 -0.67 10.55
C LYS A 79 3.21 -1.16 11.97
N TRP A 80 2.38 -0.46 12.74
CA TRP A 80 1.97 -0.95 14.05
C TRP A 80 1.10 -2.20 13.93
N ALA A 81 0.14 -2.20 13.02
CA ALA A 81 -0.75 -3.33 12.81
C ALA A 81 0.02 -4.61 12.44
N ASP A 82 1.10 -4.51 11.66
CA ASP A 82 1.97 -5.64 11.32
C ASP A 82 2.60 -6.32 12.56
N THR A 83 2.61 -5.65 13.71
CA THR A 83 3.08 -6.20 14.99
C THR A 83 1.96 -6.83 15.82
N GLN A 84 0.69 -6.72 15.38
CA GLN A 84 -0.47 -7.19 16.12
C GLN A 84 -1.01 -8.51 15.53
N PRO A 85 -1.54 -9.40 16.36
CA PRO A 85 -2.26 -10.57 15.87
C PRO A 85 -3.43 -10.15 14.97
N GLY A 86 -3.50 -10.67 13.75
CA GLY A 86 -4.54 -10.34 12.78
C GLY A 86 -4.43 -8.95 12.14
N GLY A 87 -3.37 -8.20 12.44
CA GLY A 87 -3.18 -6.83 11.97
C GLY A 87 -3.04 -6.67 10.46
N GLU A 88 -2.71 -7.74 9.75
CA GLU A 88 -2.67 -7.75 8.28
C GLU A 88 -4.01 -7.34 7.64
N ALA A 89 -5.14 -7.55 8.32
CA ALA A 89 -6.46 -7.15 7.85
C ALA A 89 -6.61 -5.61 7.72
N LEU A 90 -5.80 -4.84 8.44
CA LEU A 90 -5.84 -3.38 8.37
C LEU A 90 -5.47 -2.86 6.98
N HIS A 91 -4.52 -3.51 6.30
CA HIS A 91 -4.09 -3.08 4.97
C HIS A 91 -5.25 -3.14 3.96
N ASP A 92 -6.00 -4.26 3.91
CA ASP A 92 -7.17 -4.38 3.03
C ASP A 92 -8.25 -3.37 3.40
N ALA A 93 -8.51 -3.17 4.69
CA ALA A 93 -9.49 -2.20 5.16
C ALA A 93 -9.12 -0.75 4.80
N LEU A 94 -7.84 -0.38 4.88
CA LEU A 94 -7.34 0.93 4.43
C LEU A 94 -7.48 1.11 2.91
N PHE A 95 -7.15 0.08 2.12
CA PHE A 95 -7.34 0.13 0.67
C PHE A 95 -8.82 0.28 0.29
N ARG A 96 -9.72 -0.44 0.94
CA ARG A 96 -11.17 -0.28 0.74
C ARG A 96 -11.65 1.11 1.10
N ALA A 97 -11.30 1.60 2.29
CA ALA A 97 -11.67 2.93 2.74
C ALA A 97 -11.22 4.01 1.75
N TYR A 98 -10.01 3.90 1.21
CA TYR A 98 -9.46 4.89 0.31
C TYR A 98 -9.93 4.75 -1.14
N PHE A 99 -9.87 3.53 -1.72
CA PHE A 99 -10.11 3.31 -3.15
C PHE A 99 -11.56 2.97 -3.48
N VAL A 100 -12.36 2.51 -2.52
CA VAL A 100 -13.78 2.17 -2.73
C VAL A 100 -14.68 3.23 -2.14
N ASP A 101 -14.46 3.58 -0.85
CA ASP A 101 -15.32 4.47 -0.08
C ASP A 101 -14.88 5.94 -0.16
N ALA A 102 -13.76 6.25 -0.83
CA ALA A 102 -13.18 7.58 -0.99
C ALA A 102 -12.95 8.34 0.34
N ARG A 103 -12.67 7.61 1.42
CA ARG A 103 -12.49 8.17 2.76
C ARG A 103 -11.15 8.88 2.91
N ASP A 104 -11.13 9.92 3.74
CA ASP A 104 -9.92 10.66 4.10
C ASP A 104 -9.09 9.89 5.15
N ILE A 105 -8.12 9.12 4.69
CA ILE A 105 -7.21 8.34 5.53
C ILE A 105 -6.10 9.18 6.20
N SER A 106 -6.09 10.50 6.04
CA SER A 106 -5.24 11.39 6.82
C SER A 106 -5.82 11.70 8.20
N GLN A 107 -7.12 11.43 8.40
CA GLN A 107 -7.85 11.76 9.62
C GLN A 107 -7.71 10.66 10.68
N PRO A 108 -7.19 10.96 11.89
CA PRO A 108 -7.07 9.98 12.96
C PRO A 108 -8.40 9.28 13.30
N ALA A 109 -9.51 10.01 13.30
CA ALA A 109 -10.82 9.42 13.57
C ALA A 109 -11.21 8.33 12.57
N VAL A 110 -10.91 8.53 11.28
CA VAL A 110 -11.15 7.54 10.22
C VAL A 110 -10.27 6.30 10.42
N LEU A 111 -9.00 6.51 10.77
CA LEU A 111 -8.05 5.43 11.01
C LEU A 111 -8.43 4.57 12.22
N LEU A 112 -8.88 5.20 13.32
CA LEU A 112 -9.35 4.51 14.52
C LEU A 112 -10.60 3.68 14.25
N GLU A 113 -11.57 4.22 13.51
CA GLU A 113 -12.77 3.47 13.08
C GLU A 113 -12.40 2.24 12.23
N ILE A 114 -11.41 2.38 11.34
CA ILE A 114 -10.92 1.25 10.52
C ILE A 114 -10.26 0.19 11.41
N ALA A 115 -9.41 0.60 12.37
CA ALA A 115 -8.76 -0.30 13.32
C ALA A 115 -9.78 -1.08 14.16
N GLU A 116 -10.81 -0.41 14.67
CA GLU A 116 -11.91 -1.02 15.42
C GLU A 116 -12.65 -2.07 14.58
N ARG A 117 -12.95 -1.73 13.33
CA ARG A 117 -13.69 -2.62 12.42
C ARG A 117 -12.96 -3.93 12.15
N VAL A 118 -11.63 -3.92 12.15
CA VAL A 118 -10.80 -5.12 11.96
C VAL A 118 -10.42 -5.80 13.27
N GLY A 119 -10.94 -5.33 14.41
CA GLY A 119 -10.74 -5.95 15.74
C GLY A 119 -9.41 -5.61 16.38
N LEU A 120 -8.72 -4.57 15.96
CA LEU A 120 -7.49 -4.10 16.61
C LEU A 120 -7.79 -3.26 17.86
N PRO A 121 -6.90 -3.25 18.88
CA PRO A 121 -7.07 -2.46 20.10
C PRO A 121 -7.08 -0.96 19.79
N VAL A 122 -8.23 -0.31 19.89
CA VAL A 122 -8.41 1.10 19.48
C VAL A 122 -7.62 2.06 20.35
N ASP A 123 -7.50 1.79 21.65
CA ASP A 123 -6.74 2.66 22.56
C ASP A 123 -5.24 2.62 22.26
N ASP A 124 -4.71 1.46 21.91
CA ASP A 124 -3.32 1.31 21.47
C ASP A 124 -3.11 2.00 20.12
N ALA A 125 -4.04 1.82 19.16
CA ALA A 125 -4.02 2.51 17.87
C ALA A 125 -4.01 4.05 18.05
N ARG A 126 -4.81 4.55 19.00
CA ARG A 126 -4.87 5.98 19.35
C ARG A 126 -3.52 6.48 19.87
N GLN A 127 -2.92 5.76 20.82
CA GLN A 127 -1.60 6.10 21.35
C GLN A 127 -0.53 6.12 20.25
N VAL A 128 -0.55 5.14 19.35
CA VAL A 128 0.37 5.09 18.21
C VAL A 128 0.26 6.33 17.35
N LEU A 129 -0.97 6.77 17.02
CA LEU A 129 -1.20 7.95 16.19
C LEU A 129 -0.82 9.25 16.90
N GLU A 130 -1.16 9.40 18.18
CA GLU A 130 -0.85 10.59 18.98
C GLU A 130 0.66 10.74 19.24
N GLN A 131 1.34 9.65 19.58
CA GLN A 131 2.77 9.64 19.89
C GLN A 131 3.63 9.50 18.64
N ARG A 132 3.04 9.17 17.48
CA ARG A 132 3.77 8.92 16.23
C ARG A 132 4.87 7.85 16.40
N SER A 133 4.63 6.84 17.23
CA SER A 133 5.62 5.87 17.66
C SER A 133 6.18 5.01 16.53
N PHE A 134 5.46 4.88 15.40
CA PHE A 134 5.93 4.17 14.20
C PHE A 134 6.44 5.10 13.09
N LYS A 135 6.62 6.39 13.37
CA LYS A 135 7.18 7.34 12.41
C LYS A 135 8.55 6.91 11.88
N ALA A 136 9.46 6.51 12.76
CA ALA A 136 10.80 6.07 12.38
C ALA A 136 10.79 4.80 11.51
N ALA A 137 9.86 3.88 11.76
CA ALA A 137 9.70 2.68 10.94
C ALA A 137 9.29 3.00 9.50
N VAL A 138 8.34 3.92 9.32
CA VAL A 138 7.95 4.39 7.98
C VAL A 138 9.07 5.20 7.32
N ASP A 139 9.84 6.01 8.07
CA ASP A 139 11.00 6.72 7.53
C ASP A 139 12.06 5.72 7.01
N ALA A 140 12.25 4.59 7.70
CA ALA A 140 13.13 3.51 7.26
C ALA A 140 12.62 2.83 5.98
N ASP A 141 11.31 2.56 5.88
CA ASP A 141 10.69 2.02 4.66
C ASP A 141 10.89 2.96 3.45
N TRP A 142 10.68 4.25 3.65
CA TRP A 142 10.90 5.25 2.59
C TRP A 142 12.38 5.32 2.17
N ALA A 143 13.31 5.20 3.14
CA ALA A 143 14.74 5.13 2.85
C ALA A 143 15.11 3.84 2.09
N LEU A 144 14.51 2.71 2.47
CA LEU A 144 14.69 1.43 1.80
C LEU A 144 14.21 1.48 0.34
N SER A 145 13.00 2.00 0.12
CA SER A 145 12.43 2.18 -1.23
C SER A 145 13.36 3.01 -2.13
N ARG A 146 13.92 4.11 -1.59
CA ARG A 146 14.91 4.92 -2.34
C ARG A 146 16.19 4.16 -2.67
N ARG A 147 16.72 3.35 -1.73
CA ARG A 147 17.92 2.53 -1.97
C ARG A 147 17.71 1.50 -3.07
N TYR A 148 16.50 0.94 -3.17
CA TYR A 148 16.13 0.03 -4.26
C TYR A 148 15.75 0.75 -5.56
N GLY A 149 15.81 2.07 -5.61
CA GLY A 149 15.43 2.85 -6.80
C GLY A 149 13.96 2.73 -7.17
N VAL A 150 13.08 2.43 -6.19
CA VAL A 150 11.63 2.33 -6.42
C VAL A 150 11.09 3.70 -6.80
N THR A 151 10.40 3.78 -7.95
CA THR A 151 9.79 5.02 -8.46
C THR A 151 8.26 4.95 -8.57
N GLY A 152 7.68 3.81 -8.28
CA GLY A 152 6.23 3.59 -8.37
C GLY A 152 5.78 2.32 -7.67
N VAL A 153 4.47 2.15 -7.55
CA VAL A 153 3.85 1.03 -6.85
C VAL A 153 2.76 0.37 -7.72
N PRO A 154 2.54 -0.94 -7.51
CA PRO A 154 3.30 -1.83 -6.67
C PRO A 154 4.69 -2.12 -7.24
N THR A 155 5.67 -2.35 -6.38
CA THR A 155 6.98 -2.92 -6.74
C THR A 155 7.19 -4.15 -5.86
N PHE A 156 7.62 -5.25 -6.48
CA PHE A 156 7.93 -6.50 -5.80
C PHE A 156 9.42 -6.75 -5.86
N VAL A 157 10.01 -7.09 -4.73
CA VAL A 157 11.45 -7.40 -4.60
C VAL A 157 11.60 -8.75 -3.93
N ALA A 158 12.43 -9.62 -4.52
CA ALA A 158 12.85 -10.88 -3.92
C ALA A 158 14.35 -11.07 -4.16
N GLY A 159 15.12 -11.17 -3.08
CA GLY A 159 16.58 -11.16 -3.16
C GLY A 159 17.08 -9.85 -3.81
N ARG A 160 17.82 -9.98 -4.90
CA ARG A 160 18.33 -8.83 -5.70
C ARG A 160 17.47 -8.51 -6.93
N HIS A 161 16.40 -9.26 -7.16
CA HIS A 161 15.53 -9.09 -8.31
C HIS A 161 14.30 -8.26 -7.95
N GLY A 162 13.77 -7.49 -8.91
CA GLY A 162 12.61 -6.68 -8.69
C GLY A 162 11.76 -6.49 -9.94
N VAL A 163 10.45 -6.39 -9.77
CA VAL A 163 9.51 -6.07 -10.86
C VAL A 163 8.55 -4.97 -10.43
N VAL A 164 8.23 -4.08 -11.35
CA VAL A 164 7.35 -2.92 -11.11
C VAL A 164 6.00 -3.14 -11.78
N GLY A 165 4.94 -2.68 -11.13
CA GLY A 165 3.57 -2.71 -11.63
C GLY A 165 2.80 -3.97 -11.22
N ALA A 166 1.50 -3.96 -11.51
CA ALA A 166 0.60 -5.10 -11.26
C ALA A 166 0.86 -6.22 -12.28
N GLN A 167 1.91 -6.99 -12.03
CA GLN A 167 2.39 -8.07 -12.89
C GLN A 167 1.44 -9.28 -12.90
N PRO A 168 1.39 -10.07 -14.00
CA PRO A 168 0.77 -11.39 -14.02
C PRO A 168 1.39 -12.33 -12.95
N TYR A 169 0.62 -13.34 -12.54
CA TYR A 169 1.07 -14.27 -11.50
C TYR A 169 2.40 -14.96 -11.89
N GLU A 170 2.51 -15.37 -13.13
CA GLU A 170 3.68 -16.10 -13.68
C GLU A 170 4.97 -15.29 -13.56
N VAL A 171 4.88 -13.96 -13.71
CA VAL A 171 6.04 -13.05 -13.51
C VAL A 171 6.45 -12.98 -12.05
N LEU A 172 5.48 -12.93 -11.14
CA LEU A 172 5.76 -12.92 -9.70
C LEU A 172 6.29 -14.27 -9.23
N GLU A 173 5.77 -15.37 -9.77
CA GLU A 173 6.28 -16.72 -9.52
C GLU A 173 7.74 -16.87 -9.99
N GLN A 174 8.04 -16.38 -11.19
CA GLN A 174 9.40 -16.39 -11.71
C GLN A 174 10.36 -15.60 -10.81
N LEU A 175 9.95 -14.40 -10.35
CA LEU A 175 10.72 -13.58 -9.41
C LEU A 175 11.09 -14.37 -8.14
N VAL A 176 10.13 -15.11 -7.57
CA VAL A 176 10.38 -15.95 -6.39
C VAL A 176 11.34 -17.08 -6.71
N ARG A 177 11.17 -17.79 -7.83
CA ARG A 177 12.05 -18.87 -8.26
C ARG A 177 13.49 -18.41 -8.48
N GLU A 178 13.68 -17.26 -9.12
CA GLU A 178 15.02 -16.70 -9.34
C GLU A 178 15.71 -16.33 -8.01
N ALA A 179 14.98 -15.75 -7.06
CA ALA A 179 15.52 -15.40 -5.76
C ALA A 179 15.85 -16.61 -4.86
N THR A 180 15.27 -17.79 -5.15
CA THR A 180 15.49 -19.02 -4.38
C THR A 180 16.44 -20.00 -5.09
N ALA A 181 16.92 -19.67 -6.30
CA ALA A 181 17.83 -20.53 -7.05
C ALA A 181 19.18 -20.70 -6.33
N PRO A 182 19.79 -21.91 -6.37
CA PRO A 182 21.13 -22.13 -5.81
C PRO A 182 22.15 -21.25 -6.55
N GLY A 183 22.72 -20.27 -5.88
CA GLY A 183 23.67 -19.30 -6.43
C GLY A 183 23.34 -17.83 -6.09
N ASP A 184 22.15 -17.52 -5.66
CA ASP A 184 21.72 -16.17 -5.27
C ASP A 184 21.58 -15.98 -3.74
N ALA A 185 21.81 -17.04 -2.98
CA ALA A 185 21.72 -17.07 -1.51
C ALA A 185 23.04 -16.72 -0.83
N GLY A 186 23.66 -15.58 -1.17
CA GLY A 186 24.88 -15.18 -0.48
C GLY A 186 25.79 -14.20 -1.22
N ALA A 187 25.38 -12.96 -1.30
CA ALA A 187 26.30 -11.83 -1.45
C ALA A 187 25.76 -10.61 -0.72
#